data_11ec8c9f8895ec0147613be060d223cf
#
_entry.id   11ec8c9f8895ec0147613be060d223cf
#
_cell.length_a   1.000
_cell.length_b   1.000
_cell.length_c   1.000
_cell.angle_alpha   90.00
_cell.angle_beta   90.00
_cell.angle_gamma   90.00
#
_symmetry.space_group_name_H-M   'P 1'
#
loop_
_entity.id
_entity.type
_entity.pdbx_description
1 polymer ?
#
loop_
_entity_poly.entity_id
_entity_poly.type
_entity_poly.pdbx_seq_one_letter_code
_entity_poly.pdbx_strand_id
1 'polypeptide(L)'
;MCGFVGFTNKINDASIVLGKMMDRIKHRGPDSDGKYVDEQIAMGFRRLSIIDLSDQGSQPIFNEDKSLVLTFNGEIYNYKDLREELVAYGHKFYTQTDSEVLIHGYEQWGEDMLDKLRGMFAFVIFNKNTNEVFGARDFFGIKPLYYAKMGETLMWGSEIKSFLDHPH
;
A
#
# COMPACT_ATOMS: atom_id res chain seq x y z
N MET A 1 14.37 3.29 3.17
CA MET A 1 13.29 2.87 2.22
C MET A 1 12.11 2.39 3.02
N CYS A 2 10.92 2.88 2.74
CA CYS A 2 9.70 2.41 3.39
C CYS A 2 9.47 0.91 3.22
N GLY A 3 8.52 0.36 3.95
CA GLY A 3 8.10 -1.03 3.80
C GLY A 3 6.64 -1.20 4.22
N PHE A 4 6.00 -2.21 3.65
CA PHE A 4 4.64 -2.56 4.00
C PHE A 4 4.46 -4.07 4.08
N VAL A 5 3.45 -4.48 4.80
CA VAL A 5 3.03 -5.88 4.97
C VAL A 5 1.51 -5.94 5.09
N GLY A 6 0.95 -7.10 4.83
CA GLY A 6 -0.48 -7.32 5.06
C GLY A 6 -0.87 -8.77 4.83
N PHE A 7 -2.11 -9.07 5.18
CA PHE A 7 -2.74 -10.36 4.96
C PHE A 7 -4.26 -10.23 4.88
N THR A 8 -4.88 -11.15 4.16
CA THR A 8 -6.34 -11.31 4.11
C THR A 8 -6.83 -12.29 5.16
N ASN A 9 -8.13 -12.31 5.35
CA ASN A 9 -8.88 -13.15 6.28
C ASN A 9 -8.77 -12.76 7.75
N LYS A 10 -9.89 -12.99 8.44
CA LYS A 10 -10.00 -12.75 9.87
C LYS A 10 -9.20 -13.78 10.65
N ILE A 11 -8.24 -13.31 11.42
CA ILE A 11 -7.57 -14.10 12.43
C ILE A 11 -7.75 -13.45 13.80
N ASN A 12 -7.72 -14.27 14.86
CA ASN A 12 -7.70 -13.74 16.21
C ASN A 12 -6.46 -12.85 16.37
N ASP A 13 -6.62 -11.70 17.02
CA ASP A 13 -5.52 -10.77 17.29
C ASP A 13 -4.82 -10.23 16.04
N ALA A 14 -5.55 -10.03 14.92
CA ALA A 14 -5.01 -9.56 13.63
C ALA A 14 -4.10 -8.33 13.79
N SER A 15 -4.48 -7.37 14.62
CA SER A 15 -3.68 -6.17 14.90
C SER A 15 -2.35 -6.48 15.60
N ILE A 16 -2.30 -7.48 16.47
CA ILE A 16 -1.08 -7.93 17.16
C ILE A 16 -0.17 -8.64 16.16
N VAL A 17 -0.73 -9.57 15.37
CA VAL A 17 0.00 -10.29 14.34
C VAL A 17 0.59 -9.31 13.32
N LEU A 18 -0.22 -8.38 12.81
CA LEU A 18 0.24 -7.33 11.91
C LEU A 18 1.39 -6.51 12.53
N GLY A 19 1.28 -6.18 13.82
CA GLY A 19 2.33 -5.46 14.55
C GLY A 19 3.66 -6.21 14.55
N LYS A 20 3.65 -7.51 14.82
CA LYS A 20 4.85 -8.37 14.77
C LYS A 20 5.44 -8.44 13.36
N MET A 21 4.60 -8.63 12.34
CA MET A 21 5.04 -8.61 10.93
C MET A 21 5.70 -7.27 10.56
N MET A 22 5.13 -6.14 11.01
CA MET A 22 5.68 -4.80 10.82
C MET A 22 7.02 -4.61 11.55
N ASP A 23 7.19 -5.21 12.73
CA ASP A 23 8.44 -5.13 13.50
C ASP A 23 9.60 -5.82 12.77
N ARG A 24 9.34 -6.89 12.03
CA ARG A 24 10.34 -7.55 11.16
C ARG A 24 10.92 -6.62 10.09
N ILE A 25 10.16 -5.63 9.66
CA ILE A 25 10.57 -4.67 8.63
C ILE A 25 10.83 -3.26 9.19
N LYS A 26 10.93 -3.08 10.51
CA LYS A 26 11.16 -1.79 11.16
C LYS A 26 12.40 -1.06 10.66
N HIS A 27 13.47 -1.80 10.34
CA HIS A 27 14.72 -1.25 9.78
C HIS A 27 14.52 -0.53 8.43
N ARG A 28 13.44 -0.84 7.68
CA ARG A 28 13.10 -0.14 6.43
C ARG A 28 12.48 1.23 6.67
N GLY A 29 11.70 1.36 7.74
CA GLY A 29 11.00 2.59 8.09
C GLY A 29 10.88 2.75 9.60
N PRO A 30 11.93 3.29 10.25
CA PRO A 30 11.97 3.41 11.69
C PRO A 30 11.20 4.61 12.24
N ASP A 31 10.85 5.60 11.39
CA ASP A 31 10.41 6.91 11.84
C ASP A 31 8.94 6.94 12.28
N SER A 32 8.07 6.29 11.53
CA SER A 32 6.67 6.16 11.89
C SER A 32 6.02 4.91 11.28
N ASP A 33 4.82 4.62 11.72
CA ASP A 33 4.04 3.51 11.20
C ASP A 33 2.55 3.84 11.13
N GLY A 34 1.83 3.04 10.32
CA GLY A 34 0.38 3.10 10.24
C GLY A 34 -0.21 1.72 9.98
N LYS A 35 -1.46 1.55 10.39
CA LYS A 35 -2.20 0.28 10.29
C LYS A 35 -3.63 0.52 9.84
N TYR A 36 -4.13 -0.39 9.04
CA TYR A 36 -5.55 -0.58 8.78
C TYR A 36 -5.89 -2.03 9.06
N VAL A 37 -6.91 -2.28 9.88
CA VAL A 37 -7.37 -3.63 10.21
C VAL A 37 -8.89 -3.63 10.25
N ASP A 38 -9.50 -4.55 9.53
CA ASP A 38 -10.92 -4.86 9.61
C ASP A 38 -11.17 -6.39 9.64
N GLU A 39 -12.38 -6.82 9.34
CA GLU A 39 -12.73 -8.24 9.35
C GLU A 39 -12.18 -9.02 8.14
N GLN A 40 -11.75 -8.35 7.09
CA GLN A 40 -11.33 -8.97 5.82
C GLN A 40 -9.83 -8.93 5.63
N ILE A 41 -9.16 -7.89 6.18
CA ILE A 41 -7.78 -7.57 5.83
C ILE A 41 -7.04 -6.85 6.97
N ALA A 42 -5.74 -7.04 7.00
CA ALA A 42 -4.83 -6.27 7.82
C ALA A 42 -3.69 -5.72 6.94
N MET A 43 -3.50 -4.40 6.94
CA MET A 43 -2.49 -3.69 6.15
C MET A 43 -1.64 -2.81 7.06
N GLY A 44 -0.33 -2.92 6.97
CA GLY A 44 0.62 -2.17 7.78
C GLY A 44 1.71 -1.52 6.94
N PHE A 45 2.15 -0.36 7.39
CA PHE A 45 3.15 0.45 6.74
C PHE A 45 4.22 0.92 7.73
N ARG A 46 5.48 0.90 7.31
CA ARG A 46 6.64 1.47 8.00
C ARG A 46 7.25 2.58 7.17
N ARG A 47 7.34 3.78 7.73
CA ARG A 47 7.79 4.99 7.05
C ARG A 47 9.24 5.31 7.38
N LEU A 48 10.00 5.61 6.32
CA LEU A 48 11.25 6.36 6.40
C LEU A 48 10.99 7.76 5.81
N SER A 49 11.04 8.78 6.65
CA SER A 49 10.80 10.18 6.28
C SER A 49 12.11 10.80 5.79
N ILE A 50 12.26 10.98 4.46
CA ILE A 50 13.50 11.52 3.88
C ILE A 50 13.30 12.98 3.43
N ILE A 51 12.19 13.27 2.74
CA ILE A 51 11.94 14.57 2.10
C ILE A 51 10.83 15.32 2.82
N ASP A 52 9.75 14.65 3.15
CA ASP A 52 8.60 15.24 3.84
C ASP A 52 8.52 14.68 5.27
N LEU A 53 8.66 15.57 6.25
CA LEU A 53 8.55 15.24 7.68
C LEU A 53 7.11 15.42 8.20
N SER A 54 6.19 15.89 7.35
CA SER A 54 4.77 16.07 7.73
C SER A 54 4.02 14.73 7.76
N ASP A 55 2.87 14.72 8.41
CA ASP A 55 1.97 13.57 8.47
C ASP A 55 1.27 13.27 7.13
N GLN A 56 1.42 14.12 6.11
CA GLN A 56 0.79 13.97 4.80
C GLN A 56 1.24 12.73 4.03
N GLY A 57 2.46 12.24 4.30
CA GLY A 57 2.95 10.98 3.73
C GLY A 57 2.60 9.73 4.55
N SER A 58 1.73 9.84 5.55
CA SER A 58 1.31 8.71 6.37
C SER A 58 0.46 7.72 5.57
N GLN A 59 0.71 6.44 5.76
CA GLN A 59 -0.03 5.36 5.11
C GLN A 59 -0.54 4.38 6.17
N PRO A 60 -1.62 3.62 5.91
CA PRO A 60 -2.37 3.48 4.65
C PRO A 60 -3.14 4.73 4.24
N ILE A 61 -3.24 4.97 2.91
CA ILE A 61 -3.98 6.09 2.31
C ILE A 61 -5.38 5.60 1.90
N PHE A 62 -6.34 6.51 1.93
CA PHE A 62 -7.73 6.27 1.54
C PHE A 62 -8.15 7.23 0.43
N ASN A 63 -9.08 6.78 -0.46
CA ASN A 63 -9.81 7.68 -1.33
C ASN A 63 -10.89 8.46 -0.55
N GLU A 64 -11.66 9.32 -1.23
CA GLU A 64 -12.59 10.26 -0.61
C GLU A 64 -13.67 9.59 0.24
N ASP A 65 -14.25 8.49 -0.27
CA ASP A 65 -15.33 7.75 0.40
C ASP A 65 -14.80 6.63 1.32
N LYS A 66 -13.48 6.46 1.38
CA LYS A 66 -12.77 5.43 2.13
C LYS A 66 -13.11 4.00 1.72
N SER A 67 -13.55 3.81 0.49
CA SER A 67 -13.79 2.49 -0.09
C SER A 67 -12.51 1.78 -0.51
N LEU A 68 -11.45 2.52 -0.81
CA LEU A 68 -10.13 2.01 -1.17
C LEU A 68 -9.11 2.30 -0.07
N VAL A 69 -8.20 1.35 0.15
CA VAL A 69 -7.08 1.44 1.10
C VAL A 69 -5.79 1.08 0.39
N LEU A 70 -4.79 1.95 0.44
CA LEU A 70 -3.50 1.80 -0.26
C LEU A 70 -2.34 1.72 0.73
N THR A 71 -1.42 0.77 0.50
CA THR A 71 -0.04 0.81 0.99
C THR A 71 0.93 0.80 -0.18
N PHE A 72 1.93 1.68 -0.14
CA PHE A 72 2.85 1.93 -1.26
C PHE A 72 4.29 2.17 -0.77
N ASN A 73 5.25 1.59 -1.47
CA ASN A 73 6.67 1.86 -1.32
C ASN A 73 7.27 2.13 -2.70
N GLY A 74 7.66 3.36 -2.96
CA GLY A 74 8.21 3.71 -4.27
C GLY A 74 8.26 5.20 -4.52
N GLU A 75 8.30 5.52 -5.81
CA GLU A 75 8.23 6.88 -6.34
C GLU A 75 7.62 6.82 -7.74
N ILE A 76 6.56 7.58 -7.97
CA ILE A 76 5.90 7.72 -9.27
C ILE A 76 6.40 9.00 -9.94
N TYR A 77 7.30 8.86 -10.90
CA TYR A 77 8.01 10.00 -11.48
C TYR A 77 7.12 10.97 -12.24
N ASN A 78 6.08 10.44 -12.91
CA ASN A 78 5.13 11.24 -13.68
C ASN A 78 3.85 11.59 -12.89
N TYR A 79 3.91 11.59 -11.55
CA TYR A 79 2.73 11.83 -10.70
C TYR A 79 2.05 13.18 -10.95
N LYS A 80 2.81 14.22 -11.37
CA LYS A 80 2.24 15.54 -11.63
C LYS A 80 1.30 15.52 -12.83
N ASP A 81 1.72 14.89 -13.93
CA ASP A 81 0.91 14.76 -15.13
C ASP A 81 -0.34 13.92 -14.88
N LEU A 82 -0.17 12.80 -14.15
CA LEU A 82 -1.29 11.93 -13.74
C LEU A 82 -2.26 12.67 -12.82
N ARG A 83 -1.76 13.48 -11.90
CA ARG A 83 -2.59 14.29 -11.02
C ARG A 83 -3.43 15.30 -11.80
N GLU A 84 -2.84 16.00 -12.76
CA GLU A 84 -3.58 16.95 -13.62
C GLU A 84 -4.69 16.24 -14.41
N GLU A 85 -4.39 15.06 -14.98
CA GLU A 85 -5.38 14.24 -15.68
C GLU A 85 -6.51 13.79 -14.74
N LEU A 86 -6.19 13.29 -13.55
CA LEU A 86 -7.18 12.83 -12.56
C LEU A 86 -8.05 13.97 -12.02
N VAL A 87 -7.47 15.15 -11.79
CA VAL A 87 -8.23 16.35 -11.41
C VAL A 87 -9.22 16.75 -12.51
N ALA A 88 -8.84 16.63 -13.78
CA ALA A 88 -9.73 16.88 -14.91
C ALA A 88 -10.91 15.88 -14.97
N TYR A 89 -10.74 14.65 -14.47
CA TYR A 89 -11.82 13.67 -14.29
C TYR A 89 -12.67 13.91 -13.02
N GLY A 90 -12.28 14.86 -12.16
CA GLY A 90 -13.05 15.25 -10.98
C GLY A 90 -12.54 14.71 -9.65
N HIS A 91 -11.42 13.97 -9.64
CA HIS A 91 -10.82 13.49 -8.41
C HIS A 91 -10.26 14.62 -7.55
N LYS A 92 -10.40 14.49 -6.23
CA LYS A 92 -9.95 15.49 -5.25
C LYS A 92 -8.74 14.97 -4.49
N PHE A 93 -7.67 15.72 -4.56
CA PHE A 93 -6.42 15.40 -3.87
C PHE A 93 -6.30 16.18 -2.56
N TYR A 94 -5.92 15.50 -1.51
CA TYR A 94 -5.76 16.07 -0.17
C TYR A 94 -4.29 16.32 0.18
N THR A 95 -3.37 15.61 -0.48
CA THR A 95 -1.93 15.72 -0.25
C THR A 95 -1.19 16.16 -1.52
N GLN A 96 0.10 16.42 -1.40
CA GLN A 96 0.99 16.67 -2.52
C GLN A 96 1.88 15.46 -2.85
N THR A 97 1.59 14.30 -2.23
CA THR A 97 2.39 13.10 -2.41
C THR A 97 2.07 12.41 -3.74
N ASP A 98 3.06 11.69 -4.26
CA ASP A 98 2.93 10.87 -5.46
C ASP A 98 2.07 9.61 -5.21
N SER A 99 1.94 9.18 -3.97
CA SER A 99 1.16 7.99 -3.62
C SER A 99 -0.35 8.16 -3.87
N GLU A 100 -0.87 9.38 -3.79
CA GLU A 100 -2.30 9.63 -3.96
C GLU A 100 -2.76 9.40 -5.41
N VAL A 101 -1.88 9.56 -6.41
CA VAL A 101 -2.24 9.25 -7.81
C VAL A 101 -2.50 7.76 -8.04
N LEU A 102 -1.97 6.88 -7.19
CA LEU A 102 -2.21 5.45 -7.30
C LEU A 102 -3.64 5.08 -6.93
N ILE A 103 -4.17 5.65 -5.85
CA ILE A 103 -5.51 5.33 -5.39
C ILE A 103 -6.57 5.89 -6.33
N HIS A 104 -6.43 7.14 -6.77
CA HIS A 104 -7.32 7.77 -7.75
C HIS A 104 -7.16 7.16 -9.16
N GLY A 105 -5.94 6.77 -9.54
CA GLY A 105 -5.68 6.07 -10.78
C GLY A 105 -6.39 4.71 -10.84
N TYR A 106 -6.35 3.95 -9.74
CA TYR A 106 -7.10 2.69 -9.66
C TYR A 106 -8.62 2.91 -9.71
N GLU A 107 -9.12 3.94 -9.06
CA GLU A 107 -10.52 4.32 -9.09
C GLU A 107 -10.99 4.69 -10.51
N GLN A 108 -10.16 5.43 -11.27
CA GLN A 108 -10.48 5.91 -12.60
C GLN A 108 -10.30 4.86 -13.70
N TRP A 109 -9.23 4.07 -13.64
CA TRP A 109 -8.77 3.20 -14.75
C TRP A 109 -8.66 1.72 -14.36
N GLY A 110 -8.90 1.37 -13.09
CA GLY A 110 -8.68 0.01 -12.62
C GLY A 110 -7.23 -0.44 -12.81
N GLU A 111 -7.05 -1.68 -13.27
CA GLU A 111 -5.71 -2.25 -13.52
C GLU A 111 -4.97 -1.57 -14.67
N ASP A 112 -5.68 -0.96 -15.64
CA ASP A 112 -5.10 -0.26 -16.79
C ASP A 112 -4.26 0.97 -16.37
N MET A 113 -4.40 1.41 -15.10
CA MET A 113 -3.52 2.44 -14.54
C MET A 113 -2.04 2.09 -14.68
N LEU A 114 -1.69 0.80 -14.65
CA LEU A 114 -0.29 0.34 -14.71
C LEU A 114 0.42 0.80 -15.98
N ASP A 115 -0.27 0.88 -17.10
CA ASP A 115 0.30 1.34 -18.37
C ASP A 115 0.66 2.83 -18.35
N LYS A 116 0.02 3.58 -17.47
CA LYS A 116 0.25 5.02 -17.28
C LYS A 116 1.40 5.33 -16.33
N LEU A 117 1.73 4.42 -15.41
CA LEU A 117 2.73 4.67 -14.38
C LEU A 117 4.16 4.68 -14.96
N ARG A 118 4.95 5.65 -14.51
CA ARG A 118 6.40 5.70 -14.73
C ARG A 118 7.07 5.91 -13.37
N GLY A 119 7.88 4.93 -12.95
CA GLY A 119 8.50 4.99 -11.63
C GLY A 119 9.07 3.67 -11.17
N MET A 120 9.47 3.65 -9.91
CA MET A 120 9.88 2.45 -9.19
C MET A 120 8.90 2.24 -8.03
N PHE A 121 8.16 1.14 -8.03
CA PHE A 121 7.06 0.97 -7.11
C PHE A 121 6.73 -0.48 -6.73
N ALA A 122 6.19 -0.61 -5.55
CA ALA A 122 5.40 -1.75 -5.13
C ALA A 122 4.24 -1.23 -4.28
N PHE A 123 3.03 -1.68 -4.56
CA PHE A 123 1.86 -1.28 -3.82
C PHE A 123 0.81 -2.39 -3.71
N VAL A 124 -0.08 -2.22 -2.75
CA VAL A 124 -1.28 -3.03 -2.61
C VAL A 124 -2.45 -2.11 -2.31
N ILE A 125 -3.53 -2.30 -3.07
CA ILE A 125 -4.83 -1.63 -2.89
C ILE A 125 -5.86 -2.67 -2.47
N PHE A 126 -6.64 -2.36 -1.45
CA PHE A 126 -7.80 -3.13 -1.03
C PHE A 126 -9.07 -2.36 -1.36
N ASN A 127 -9.97 -2.99 -2.09
CA ASN A 127 -11.30 -2.48 -2.39
C ASN A 127 -12.32 -3.11 -1.42
N LYS A 128 -12.85 -2.31 -0.49
CA LYS A 128 -13.79 -2.76 0.53
C LYS A 128 -15.16 -3.16 -0.04
N ASN A 129 -15.55 -2.55 -1.17
CA ASN A 129 -16.85 -2.81 -1.78
C ASN A 129 -16.90 -4.18 -2.46
N THR A 130 -15.77 -4.61 -3.04
CA THR A 130 -15.66 -5.88 -3.77
C THR A 130 -14.89 -6.95 -3.00
N ASN A 131 -14.22 -6.60 -1.88
CA ASN A 131 -13.28 -7.43 -1.14
C ASN A 131 -12.09 -7.91 -1.98
N GLU A 132 -11.72 -7.14 -3.00
CA GLU A 132 -10.59 -7.45 -3.88
C GLU A 132 -9.30 -6.83 -3.37
N VAL A 133 -8.22 -7.57 -3.52
CA VAL A 133 -6.85 -7.10 -3.26
C VAL A 133 -6.10 -7.04 -4.58
N PHE A 134 -5.72 -5.84 -4.97
CA PHE A 134 -4.90 -5.59 -6.16
C PHE A 134 -3.49 -5.21 -5.74
N GLY A 135 -2.50 -5.97 -6.19
CA GLY A 135 -1.08 -5.71 -5.91
C GLY A 135 -0.27 -5.61 -7.18
N ALA A 136 0.62 -4.63 -7.25
CA ALA A 136 1.50 -4.44 -8.40
C ALA A 136 2.92 -4.05 -7.98
N ARG A 137 3.84 -4.34 -8.89
CA ARG A 137 5.26 -4.06 -8.76
C ARG A 137 5.80 -3.52 -10.08
N ASP A 138 6.77 -2.61 -10.01
CA ASP A 138 7.40 -2.04 -11.21
C ASP A 138 8.03 -3.12 -12.10
N PHE A 139 8.12 -2.81 -13.39
CA PHE A 139 8.54 -3.74 -14.43
C PHE A 139 9.89 -4.39 -14.17
N PHE A 140 10.84 -3.65 -13.60
CA PHE A 140 12.18 -4.17 -13.30
C PHE A 140 12.30 -4.77 -11.89
N GLY A 141 11.24 -4.70 -11.08
CA GLY A 141 11.24 -5.17 -9.71
C GLY A 141 12.19 -4.41 -8.79
N ILE A 142 12.37 -3.11 -9.02
CA ILE A 142 13.25 -2.25 -8.21
C ILE A 142 12.75 -2.18 -6.77
N LYS A 143 11.42 -2.05 -6.59
CA LYS A 143 10.82 -2.15 -5.26
C LYS A 143 10.34 -3.58 -5.00
N PRO A 144 10.69 -4.17 -3.85
CA PRO A 144 10.32 -5.55 -3.54
C PRO A 144 8.83 -5.66 -3.19
N LEU A 145 8.19 -6.68 -3.75
CA LEU A 145 6.88 -7.20 -3.35
C LEU A 145 6.96 -8.72 -3.38
N TYR A 146 6.76 -9.33 -2.24
CA TYR A 146 6.62 -10.78 -2.08
C TYR A 146 5.20 -11.10 -1.64
N TYR A 147 4.70 -12.25 -2.04
CA TYR A 147 3.42 -12.74 -1.58
C TYR A 147 3.46 -14.25 -1.36
N ALA A 148 2.58 -14.73 -0.49
CA ALA A 148 2.37 -16.15 -0.24
C ALA A 148 0.88 -16.41 -0.04
N LYS A 149 0.38 -17.51 -0.59
CA LYS A 149 -0.99 -17.98 -0.36
C LYS A 149 -0.93 -19.27 0.46
N MET A 150 -1.60 -19.27 1.61
CA MET A 150 -1.71 -20.40 2.53
C MET A 150 -3.19 -20.66 2.80
N GLY A 151 -3.75 -21.70 2.15
CA GLY A 151 -5.20 -21.90 2.13
C GLY A 151 -5.91 -20.71 1.50
N GLU A 152 -6.83 -20.11 2.23
CA GLU A 152 -7.57 -18.91 1.79
C GLU A 152 -6.87 -17.59 2.15
N THR A 153 -5.79 -17.65 2.94
CA THR A 153 -5.06 -16.46 3.36
C THR A 153 -4.01 -16.06 2.32
N LEU A 154 -4.10 -14.84 1.84
CA LEU A 154 -3.06 -14.18 1.05
C LEU A 154 -2.25 -13.27 1.97
N MET A 155 -0.94 -13.45 2.01
CA MET A 155 0.01 -12.56 2.70
C MET A 155 0.87 -11.84 1.67
N TRP A 156 1.26 -10.60 1.98
CA TRP A 156 2.21 -9.85 1.15
C TRP A 156 3.11 -8.97 2.00
N GLY A 157 4.23 -8.55 1.42
CA GLY A 157 5.15 -7.65 2.11
C GLY A 157 6.38 -7.30 1.31
N SER A 158 7.07 -6.28 1.81
CA SER A 158 8.34 -5.83 1.26
C SER A 158 9.50 -6.80 1.51
N GLU A 159 9.37 -7.70 2.50
CA GLU A 159 10.38 -8.72 2.83
C GLU A 159 9.72 -10.01 3.31
N ILE A 160 10.22 -11.16 2.83
CA ILE A 160 9.66 -12.48 3.13
C ILE A 160 9.65 -12.78 4.64
N LYS A 161 10.67 -12.33 5.38
CA LYS A 161 10.75 -12.59 6.84
C LYS A 161 9.59 -12.04 7.63
N SER A 162 8.83 -11.06 7.09
CA SER A 162 7.64 -10.54 7.75
C SER A 162 6.53 -11.58 7.88
N PHE A 163 6.50 -12.60 7.02
CA PHE A 163 5.49 -13.66 7.05
C PHE A 163 5.66 -14.63 8.23
N LEU A 164 6.87 -14.71 8.81
CA LEU A 164 7.19 -15.68 9.87
C LEU A 164 6.40 -15.47 11.18
N ASP A 165 5.78 -14.32 11.36
CA ASP A 165 4.95 -14.03 12.54
C ASP A 165 3.46 -14.26 12.28
N HIS A 166 3.07 -14.63 11.06
CA HIS A 166 1.71 -15.06 10.75
C HIS A 166 1.51 -16.52 11.21
N PRO A 167 0.36 -16.87 11.81
CA PRO A 167 0.14 -18.21 12.38
C PRO A 167 -0.03 -19.34 11.35
N HIS A 168 -0.09 -19.03 10.06
CA HIS A 168 -0.17 -20.00 8.96
C HIS A 168 1.16 -20.18 8.26
#